data_bf28b2407530d3a5c9b0e49860fd4a3d
#
_entry.id   bf28b2407530d3a5c9b0e49860fd4a3d
#
_cell.length_a   1.000
_cell.length_b   1.000
_cell.length_c   1.000
_cell.angle_alpha   90.00
_cell.angle_beta   90.00
_cell.angle_gamma   90.00
#
_symmetry.space_group_name_H-M   'P 1'
#
loop_
_entity.id
_entity.type
_entity.pdbx_description
1 polymer ?
#
loop_
_entity_poly.entity_id
_entity_poly.type
_entity_poly.pdbx_seq_one_letter_code
_entity_poly.pdbx_strand_id
1 'polypeptide(L)'
;MFDALSRKGELYLIERALQPIGDAALLPDEVPIVIGRPEDRSCGIGTEVLELLIMRARELGWREMRVAHIHPENVRSQRLYARAGFMRVGDGTFRKDLLQH
;
A
#
# COMPACT_ATOMS: atom_id res chain seq x y z
N MET A 1 11.05 4.37 -10.33
CA MET A 1 10.42 4.95 -9.13
C MET A 1 9.38 5.97 -9.54
N PHE A 2 8.43 6.25 -8.70
CA PHE A 2 7.46 7.29 -8.97
C PHE A 2 7.98 8.65 -8.51
N ASP A 3 7.47 9.74 -9.11
CA ASP A 3 7.95 11.10 -8.84
C ASP A 3 7.08 11.84 -7.84
N ALA A 4 5.80 11.52 -7.78
CA ALA A 4 4.87 12.26 -6.93
C ALA A 4 3.73 11.37 -6.45
N LEU A 5 3.24 11.69 -5.26
CA LEU A 5 2.06 11.09 -4.68
C LEU A 5 1.13 12.23 -4.30
N SER A 6 0.09 12.42 -5.10
CA SER A 6 -0.91 13.47 -4.88
C SER A 6 -2.07 12.92 -4.05
N ARG A 7 -2.50 13.68 -3.06
CA ARG A 7 -3.56 13.24 -2.15
C ARG A 7 -4.83 14.06 -2.30
N LYS A 8 -5.96 13.37 -2.35
CA LYS A 8 -7.29 13.98 -2.22
C LYS A 8 -8.04 13.19 -1.14
N GLY A 9 -8.16 13.78 0.06
CA GLY A 9 -8.68 13.02 1.20
C GLY A 9 -7.79 11.84 1.50
N GLU A 10 -8.32 10.64 1.47
CA GLU A 10 -7.57 9.41 1.69
C GLU A 10 -7.30 8.63 0.39
N LEU A 11 -7.50 9.27 -0.75
CA LEU A 11 -7.14 8.74 -2.06
C LEU A 11 -5.83 9.37 -2.52
N TYR A 12 -5.00 8.56 -3.17
CA TYR A 12 -3.67 8.96 -3.62
C TYR A 12 -3.48 8.61 -5.08
N LEU A 13 -2.97 9.57 -5.83
CA LEU A 13 -2.61 9.37 -7.23
C LEU A 13 -1.09 9.23 -7.31
N ILE A 14 -0.63 8.15 -7.94
CA ILE A 14 0.80 7.87 -8.11
C ILE A 14 1.21 8.37 -9.49
N GLU A 15 2.22 9.25 -9.53
CA GLU A 15 2.66 9.87 -10.76
C GLU A 15 4.14 9.62 -11.03
N ARG A 16 4.46 9.44 -12.31
CA ARG A 16 5.83 9.32 -12.80
C ARG A 16 5.96 10.11 -14.10
N ALA A 17 6.93 11.03 -14.15
CA ALA A 17 7.13 11.90 -15.29
C ALA A 17 5.85 12.67 -15.65
N LEU A 18 5.14 13.18 -14.65
CA LEU A 18 3.89 13.93 -14.76
C LEU A 18 2.72 13.12 -15.34
N GLN A 19 2.86 11.81 -15.41
CA GLN A 19 1.80 10.93 -15.87
C GLN A 19 1.28 10.04 -14.74
N PRO A 20 -0.04 9.87 -14.63
CA PRO A 20 -0.56 8.94 -13.62
C PRO A 20 -0.23 7.50 -14.01
N ILE A 21 0.37 6.77 -13.09
CA ILE A 21 0.75 5.37 -13.29
C ILE A 21 -0.01 4.41 -12.38
N GLY A 22 -0.75 4.95 -11.43
CA GLY A 22 -1.52 4.12 -10.53
C GLY A 22 -2.23 4.94 -9.47
N ASP A 23 -2.89 4.26 -8.56
CA ASP A 23 -3.56 4.89 -7.46
C ASP A 23 -3.48 4.01 -6.21
N ALA A 24 -3.78 4.62 -5.08
CA ALA A 24 -3.81 3.94 -3.79
C ALA A 24 -4.83 4.61 -2.88
N ALA A 25 -5.22 3.92 -1.83
CA ALA A 25 -6.12 4.49 -0.83
C ALA A 25 -5.69 4.05 0.56
N LEU A 26 -5.99 4.86 1.55
CA LEU A 26 -5.75 4.55 2.95
C LEU A 26 -7.11 4.50 3.65
N LEU A 27 -7.61 3.29 3.86
CA LEU A 27 -8.91 3.03 4.46
C LEU A 27 -8.73 2.17 5.71
N PRO A 28 -9.65 2.22 6.68
CA PRO A 28 -9.50 1.47 7.94
C PRO A 28 -9.26 -0.03 7.78
N ASP A 29 -9.89 -0.65 6.79
CA ASP A 29 -9.81 -2.09 6.57
C ASP A 29 -9.15 -2.47 5.26
N GLU A 30 -8.66 -1.51 4.50
CA GLU A 30 -8.05 -1.76 3.20
C GLU A 30 -6.99 -0.70 2.89
N VAL A 31 -5.93 -1.15 2.24
CA VAL A 31 -4.89 -0.26 1.72
C VAL A 31 -4.59 -0.68 0.28
N PRO A 32 -5.54 -0.47 -0.63
CA PRO A 32 -5.35 -0.89 -2.02
C PRO A 32 -4.28 -0.03 -2.71
N ILE A 33 -3.41 -0.70 -3.46
CA ILE A 33 -2.39 -0.06 -4.28
C ILE A 33 -2.46 -0.68 -5.66
N VAL A 34 -2.73 0.13 -6.67
CA VAL A 34 -2.86 -0.32 -8.05
C VAL A 34 -1.83 0.39 -8.91
N ILE A 35 -0.97 -0.37 -9.55
CA ILE A 35 -0.02 0.12 -10.54
C ILE A 35 -0.53 -0.30 -11.91
N GLY A 36 -0.91 0.67 -12.73
CA GLY A 36 -1.60 0.40 -13.97
C GLY A 36 -0.74 -0.20 -15.07
N ARG A 37 0.55 0.17 -15.14
CA ARG A 37 1.42 -0.29 -16.23
C ARG A 37 2.29 -1.45 -15.76
N PRO A 38 2.37 -2.55 -16.55
CA PRO A 38 3.19 -3.70 -16.17
C PRO A 38 4.67 -3.35 -15.94
N GLU A 39 5.24 -2.45 -16.72
CA GLU A 39 6.63 -2.05 -16.60
C GLU A 39 6.94 -1.35 -15.28
N ASP A 40 5.93 -0.78 -14.62
CA ASP A 40 6.12 -0.10 -13.35
C ASP A 40 5.96 -1.03 -12.14
N ARG A 41 5.39 -2.21 -12.33
CA ARG A 41 5.08 -3.12 -11.22
C ARG A 41 6.29 -3.77 -10.57
N SER A 42 7.40 -3.87 -11.28
CA SER A 42 8.59 -4.55 -10.79
C SER A 42 9.67 -3.60 -10.30
N CYS A 43 9.38 -2.31 -10.20
CA CYS A 43 10.34 -1.29 -9.85
C CYS A 43 10.37 -0.91 -8.35
N GLY A 44 9.62 -1.63 -7.51
CA GLY A 44 9.54 -1.29 -6.09
C GLY A 44 8.63 -0.12 -5.77
N ILE A 45 7.84 0.36 -6.74
CA ILE A 45 6.92 1.48 -6.54
C ILE A 45 5.87 1.15 -5.49
N GLY A 46 5.29 -0.05 -5.57
CA GLY A 46 4.29 -0.47 -4.59
C GLY A 46 4.81 -0.47 -3.16
N THR A 47 6.04 -0.95 -2.97
CA THR A 47 6.68 -0.94 -1.66
C THR A 47 6.90 0.48 -1.16
N GLU A 48 7.39 1.36 -2.02
CA GLU A 48 7.64 2.75 -1.66
C GLU A 48 6.34 3.48 -1.31
N VAL A 49 5.29 3.28 -2.10
CA VAL A 49 3.98 3.87 -1.83
C VAL A 49 3.43 3.35 -0.50
N LEU A 50 3.52 2.04 -0.28
CA LEU A 50 3.01 1.45 0.96
C LEU A 50 3.74 2.02 2.19
N GLU A 51 5.04 2.21 2.12
CA GLU A 51 5.80 2.83 3.22
C GLU A 51 5.31 4.24 3.52
N LEU A 52 5.03 5.02 2.48
CA LEU A 52 4.49 6.38 2.66
C LEU A 52 3.10 6.35 3.29
N LEU A 53 2.26 5.39 2.91
CA LEU A 53 0.93 5.24 3.51
C LEU A 53 1.03 4.82 4.97
N ILE A 54 2.00 3.98 5.32
CA ILE A 54 2.25 3.60 6.72
C ILE A 54 2.63 4.84 7.53
N MET A 55 3.51 5.67 7.02
CA MET A 55 3.89 6.91 7.68
C MET A 55 2.68 7.82 7.87
N ARG A 56 1.84 7.93 6.85
CA ARG A 56 0.63 8.75 6.94
C ARG A 56 -0.34 8.23 7.99
N ALA A 57 -0.53 6.91 8.05
CA ALA A 57 -1.39 6.30 9.05
C ALA A 57 -0.90 6.60 10.48
N ARG A 58 0.42 6.57 10.68
CA ARG A 58 1.00 6.93 11.98
C ARG A 58 0.76 8.39 12.32
N GLU A 59 0.88 9.30 11.34
CA GLU A 59 0.60 10.72 11.53
C GLU A 59 -0.87 10.94 11.93
N LEU A 60 -1.78 10.13 11.38
CA LEU A 60 -3.20 10.21 11.69
C LEU A 60 -3.54 9.58 13.05
N GLY A 61 -2.57 8.95 13.70
CA GLY A 61 -2.79 8.32 15.00
C GLY A 61 -3.40 6.93 14.94
N TRP A 62 -3.34 6.28 13.79
CA TRP A 62 -3.88 4.93 13.65
C TRP A 62 -3.04 3.94 14.44
N ARG A 63 -3.70 2.99 15.07
CA ARG A 63 -3.03 1.95 15.85
C ARG A 63 -2.60 0.77 15.01
N GLU A 64 -3.28 0.54 13.89
CA GLU A 64 -2.99 -0.58 13.00
C GLU A 64 -3.44 -0.26 11.59
N MET A 65 -2.90 -1.02 10.64
CA MET A 65 -3.37 -1.05 9.27
C MET A 65 -3.80 -2.47 8.95
N ARG A 66 -4.85 -2.61 8.17
CA ARG A 66 -5.38 -3.91 7.80
C ARG A 66 -5.67 -3.93 6.31
N VAL A 67 -5.38 -5.06 5.68
CA VAL A 67 -5.77 -5.32 4.30
C VAL A 67 -6.48 -6.67 4.26
N ALA A 68 -7.55 -6.73 3.49
CA ALA A 68 -8.37 -7.93 3.38
C ALA A 68 -8.58 -8.29 1.91
N HIS A 69 -9.12 -9.46 1.67
CA HIS A 69 -9.49 -9.93 0.34
C HIS A 69 -8.30 -10.08 -0.63
N ILE A 70 -7.11 -10.39 -0.09
CA ILE A 70 -5.97 -10.71 -0.94
C ILE A 70 -6.13 -12.16 -1.38
N HIS A 71 -6.30 -12.36 -2.67
CA HIS A 71 -6.49 -13.69 -3.23
C HIS A 71 -5.26 -14.58 -2.96
N PRO A 72 -5.45 -15.87 -2.61
CA PRO A 72 -4.33 -16.77 -2.32
C PRO A 72 -3.31 -16.88 -3.47
N GLU A 73 -3.76 -16.70 -4.71
CA GLU A 73 -2.89 -16.74 -5.87
C GLU A 73 -2.16 -15.43 -6.13
N ASN A 74 -2.51 -14.37 -5.42
CA ASN A 74 -1.87 -13.07 -5.60
C ASN A 74 -0.62 -12.98 -4.74
N VAL A 75 0.41 -13.73 -5.14
CA VAL A 75 1.67 -13.82 -4.42
C VAL A 75 2.39 -12.47 -4.37
N ARG A 76 2.25 -11.66 -5.42
CA ARG A 76 2.88 -10.34 -5.47
C ARG A 76 2.38 -9.44 -4.34
N SER A 77 1.07 -9.35 -4.16
CA SER A 77 0.49 -8.54 -3.07
C SER A 77 0.87 -9.09 -1.70
N GLN A 78 0.84 -10.41 -1.54
CA GLN A 78 1.24 -11.03 -0.27
C GLN A 78 2.68 -10.67 0.09
N ARG A 79 3.59 -10.71 -0.87
CA ARG A 79 4.99 -10.34 -0.66
C ARG A 79 5.14 -8.86 -0.35
N LEU A 80 4.37 -8.01 -1.04
CA LEU A 80 4.40 -6.56 -0.82
C LEU A 80 4.08 -6.24 0.64
N TYR A 81 2.98 -6.76 1.15
CA TYR A 81 2.56 -6.47 2.51
C TYR A 81 3.48 -7.14 3.54
N ALA A 82 3.93 -8.36 3.27
CA ALA A 82 4.85 -9.04 4.18
C ALA A 82 6.17 -8.28 4.34
N ARG A 83 6.71 -7.76 3.25
CA ARG A 83 7.95 -6.95 3.30
C ARG A 83 7.78 -5.68 4.11
N ALA A 84 6.59 -5.11 4.10
CA ALA A 84 6.30 -3.91 4.87
C ALA A 84 6.02 -4.19 6.35
N GLY A 85 6.07 -5.45 6.76
CA GLY A 85 5.86 -5.84 8.16
C GLY A 85 4.45 -6.27 8.50
N PHE A 86 3.60 -6.46 7.52
CA PHE A 86 2.25 -6.99 7.74
C PHE A 86 2.35 -8.49 8.04
N MET A 87 1.50 -8.96 8.94
CA MET A 87 1.39 -10.36 9.27
C MET A 87 0.03 -10.90 8.84
N ARG A 88 0.03 -12.12 8.32
CA ARG A 88 -1.20 -12.79 7.93
C ARG A 88 -1.97 -13.18 9.20
N VAL A 89 -3.20 -12.72 9.30
CA VAL A 89 -4.05 -13.00 10.47
C VAL A 89 -5.31 -13.80 10.13
N GLY A 90 -5.51 -14.09 8.86
CA GLY A 90 -6.65 -14.88 8.38
C GLY A 90 -6.51 -15.13 6.89
N ASP A 91 -7.49 -15.78 6.29
CA ASP A 91 -7.50 -16.04 4.86
C ASP A 91 -7.58 -14.73 4.09
N GLY A 92 -6.49 -14.39 3.39
CA GLY A 92 -6.42 -13.18 2.60
C GLY A 92 -6.41 -11.89 3.42
N THR A 93 -6.18 -11.97 4.73
CA THR A 93 -6.18 -10.79 5.61
C THR A 93 -4.81 -10.63 6.25
N PHE A 94 -4.27 -9.42 6.15
CA PHE A 94 -2.98 -9.06 6.74
C PHE A 94 -3.15 -7.83 7.63
N ARG A 95 -2.33 -7.76 8.66
CA ARG A 95 -2.39 -6.69 9.65
C ARG A 95 -0.98 -6.24 10.03
N LYS A 96 -0.82 -4.93 10.21
CA LYS A 96 0.42 -4.34 10.73
C LYS A 96 0.09 -3.49 11.96
N ASP A 97 0.79 -3.74 13.05
CA ASP A 97 0.70 -2.93 14.26
C ASP A 97 1.56 -1.67 14.08
N LEU A 98 0.96 -0.51 14.25
CA LEU A 98 1.64 0.78 14.09
C LEU A 98 2.15 1.37 15.40
N LEU A 99 1.81 0.78 16.51
CA LEU A 99 2.27 1.26 17.82
C LEU A 99 3.66 0.76 18.19
N GLN A 100 4.14 -0.25 17.49
CA GLN A 100 5.49 -0.78 17.71
C GLN A 100 6.49 -0.01 16.87
N HIS A 101 7.62 0.24 17.46
CA HIS A 101 8.73 0.94 16.82
C HIS A 101 9.82 -0.01 16.35
#